data_da89b6ce0f288a128d214bac6990e581
#
_entry.id   da89b6ce0f288a128d214bac6990e581
#
_cell.length_a   1.000
_cell.length_b   1.000
_cell.length_c   1.000
_cell.angle_alpha   90.00
_cell.angle_beta   90.00
_cell.angle_gamma   90.00
#
_symmetry.space_group_name_H-M   'P 1'
#
loop_
_entity.id
_entity.type
_entity.pdbx_description
1 polymer ?
#
loop_
_entity_poly.entity_id
_entity_poly.type
_entity_poly.pdbx_seq_one_letter_code
_entity_poly.pdbx_strand_id
1 'polypeptide(L)'
;MSNGTAVRYKVAEAAKSAGVSASTLRLWESQGLVVPGRSETGHRQYSAEDVARLKKIAWYRTERGLNPAAIREALEGEEPSENSDTADSSDLGRRLRSLRHGAGKTLDQVAGDIGIAASTLSTLERTSQGVSFKTLHDLAEYYGTTVSRLSGEERDDVPVVVRAGAWRTWPETTPGVSVQLLAEGRTMMDCHRFVLAPGAASEGAYRHEGEEFMHVLSGRLELVLDSDQFFDLGPGASLYFESRRYHSWRNRHDGETILIWINTPPTF
;
A
#
# COMPACT_ATOMS: atom_id res chain seq x y z
N MET A 1 -6.54 -26.19 -49.03
CA MET A 1 -5.49 -25.90 -48.03
C MET A 1 -5.30 -24.38 -48.04
N SER A 2 -6.01 -23.66 -47.20
CA SER A 2 -5.91 -22.19 -47.13
C SER A 2 -4.70 -21.83 -46.26
N ASN A 3 -3.65 -21.31 -46.89
CA ASN A 3 -2.54 -20.68 -46.21
C ASN A 3 -3.01 -19.33 -45.65
N GLY A 4 -3.55 -19.35 -44.44
CA GLY A 4 -3.81 -18.10 -43.69
C GLY A 4 -2.48 -17.42 -43.38
N THR A 5 -2.20 -16.30 -44.04
CA THR A 5 -1.07 -15.45 -43.76
C THR A 5 -1.16 -14.98 -42.29
N ALA A 6 -0.39 -15.61 -41.40
CA ALA A 6 -0.40 -15.25 -39.99
C ALA A 6 0.00 -13.76 -39.84
N VAL A 7 -0.90 -12.98 -39.25
CA VAL A 7 -0.67 -11.54 -39.00
C VAL A 7 0.60 -11.37 -38.14
N ARG A 8 1.55 -10.58 -38.62
CA ARG A 8 2.82 -10.28 -37.95
C ARG A 8 2.92 -8.79 -37.66
N TYR A 9 3.28 -8.46 -36.46
CA TYR A 9 3.40 -7.08 -35.97
C TYR A 9 4.88 -6.71 -35.82
N LYS A 10 5.25 -5.51 -36.21
CA LYS A 10 6.54 -4.92 -35.88
C LYS A 10 6.54 -4.45 -34.41
N VAL A 11 7.73 -4.22 -33.82
CA VAL A 11 7.89 -3.78 -32.42
C VAL A 11 6.96 -2.62 -32.05
N ALA A 12 6.90 -1.58 -32.90
CA ALA A 12 6.07 -0.39 -32.62
C ALA A 12 4.57 -0.70 -32.67
N GLU A 13 4.14 -1.56 -33.57
CA GLU A 13 2.73 -1.98 -33.72
C GLU A 13 2.30 -2.87 -32.57
N ALA A 14 3.14 -3.85 -32.18
CA ALA A 14 2.89 -4.72 -31.04
C ALA A 14 2.84 -3.93 -29.71
N ALA A 15 3.76 -3.00 -29.49
CA ALA A 15 3.80 -2.14 -28.33
C ALA A 15 2.53 -1.27 -28.25
N LYS A 16 2.14 -0.62 -29.35
CA LYS A 16 0.93 0.18 -29.45
C LYS A 16 -0.33 -0.66 -29.16
N SER A 17 -0.40 -1.87 -29.72
CA SER A 17 -1.53 -2.78 -29.50
C SER A 17 -1.65 -3.28 -28.05
N ALA A 18 -0.54 -3.34 -27.33
CA ALA A 18 -0.50 -3.72 -25.91
C ALA A 18 -0.59 -2.51 -24.95
N GLY A 19 -0.68 -1.27 -25.47
CA GLY A 19 -0.77 -0.06 -24.66
C GLY A 19 0.53 0.32 -23.94
N VAL A 20 1.70 -0.11 -24.48
CA VAL A 20 3.01 0.14 -23.85
C VAL A 20 4.00 0.81 -24.81
N SER A 21 5.11 1.30 -24.28
CA SER A 21 6.19 1.84 -25.10
C SER A 21 7.04 0.74 -25.75
N ALA A 22 7.66 1.04 -26.90
CA ALA A 22 8.59 0.10 -27.53
C ALA A 22 9.79 -0.24 -26.64
N SER A 23 10.21 0.66 -25.75
CA SER A 23 11.25 0.43 -24.75
C SER A 23 10.79 -0.54 -23.66
N THR A 24 9.56 -0.41 -23.17
CA THR A 24 8.95 -1.34 -22.23
C THR A 24 8.86 -2.75 -22.83
N LEU A 25 8.45 -2.85 -24.09
CA LEU A 25 8.37 -4.15 -24.76
C LEU A 25 9.73 -4.81 -24.86
N ARG A 26 10.80 -4.07 -25.23
CA ARG A 26 12.18 -4.61 -25.27
C ARG A 26 12.67 -5.04 -23.88
N LEU A 27 12.28 -4.33 -22.84
CA LEU A 27 12.58 -4.73 -21.46
C LEU A 27 11.93 -6.07 -21.12
N TRP A 28 10.68 -6.28 -21.52
CA TRP A 28 9.96 -7.55 -21.30
C TRP A 28 10.55 -8.72 -22.09
N GLU A 29 11.07 -8.44 -23.29
CA GLU A 29 11.88 -9.43 -24.04
C GLU A 29 13.14 -9.82 -23.25
N SER A 30 13.90 -8.82 -22.77
CA SER A 30 15.13 -9.09 -22.00
C SER A 30 14.86 -9.82 -20.68
N GLN A 31 13.66 -9.69 -20.14
CA GLN A 31 13.19 -10.41 -18.94
C GLN A 31 12.59 -11.80 -19.26
N GLY A 32 12.55 -12.18 -20.54
CA GLY A 32 12.02 -13.48 -20.96
C GLY A 32 10.51 -13.64 -20.84
N LEU A 33 9.75 -12.53 -20.72
CA LEU A 33 8.28 -12.56 -20.62
C LEU A 33 7.62 -12.78 -21.99
N VAL A 34 8.27 -12.37 -23.08
CA VAL A 34 7.84 -12.60 -24.46
C VAL A 34 9.07 -12.87 -25.31
N VAL A 35 8.96 -13.78 -26.26
CA VAL A 35 10.03 -14.18 -27.19
C VAL A 35 9.53 -13.96 -28.61
N PRO A 36 9.92 -12.83 -29.27
CA PRO A 36 9.47 -12.55 -30.63
C PRO A 36 10.13 -13.50 -31.63
N GLY A 37 9.40 -13.80 -32.68
CA GLY A 37 9.97 -14.42 -33.88
C GLY A 37 10.90 -13.43 -34.63
N ARG A 38 11.65 -13.93 -35.59
CA ARG A 38 12.46 -13.11 -36.49
C ARG A 38 12.02 -13.31 -37.95
N SER A 39 12.04 -12.21 -38.72
CA SER A 39 11.86 -12.30 -40.17
C SER A 39 13.09 -12.90 -40.84
N GLU A 40 12.98 -13.26 -42.13
CA GLU A 40 14.12 -13.69 -42.96
C GLU A 40 15.26 -12.65 -42.99
N THR A 41 14.92 -11.37 -42.77
CA THR A 41 15.89 -10.26 -42.70
C THR A 41 16.37 -9.99 -41.26
N GLY A 42 16.04 -10.86 -40.29
CA GLY A 42 16.52 -10.78 -38.89
C GLY A 42 15.74 -9.79 -38.00
N HIS A 43 14.70 -9.11 -38.51
CA HIS A 43 13.92 -8.17 -37.72
C HIS A 43 12.92 -8.90 -36.85
N ARG A 44 12.67 -8.33 -35.62
CA ARG A 44 11.69 -8.84 -34.67
C ARG A 44 10.29 -8.79 -35.23
N GLN A 45 9.55 -9.88 -35.09
CA GLN A 45 8.15 -10.01 -35.47
C GLN A 45 7.37 -10.67 -34.35
N TYR A 46 6.18 -10.14 -34.08
CA TYR A 46 5.26 -10.64 -33.06
C TYR A 46 4.02 -11.22 -33.73
N SER A 47 3.60 -12.37 -33.29
CA SER A 47 2.35 -12.99 -33.69
C SER A 47 1.15 -12.32 -32.98
N ALA A 48 -0.07 -12.68 -33.37
CA ALA A 48 -1.28 -12.27 -32.66
C ALA A 48 -1.30 -12.83 -31.23
N GLU A 49 -0.74 -14.03 -31.01
CA GLU A 49 -0.58 -14.65 -29.70
C GLU A 49 0.41 -13.86 -28.82
N ASP A 50 1.52 -13.42 -29.39
CA ASP A 50 2.49 -12.56 -28.67
C ASP A 50 1.83 -11.25 -28.24
N VAL A 51 1.00 -10.65 -29.10
CA VAL A 51 0.27 -9.42 -28.75
C VAL A 51 -0.75 -9.69 -27.64
N ALA A 52 -1.46 -10.83 -27.68
CA ALA A 52 -2.37 -11.22 -26.59
C ALA A 52 -1.60 -11.44 -25.27
N ARG A 53 -0.44 -12.10 -25.33
CA ARG A 53 0.47 -12.28 -24.18
C ARG A 53 0.99 -10.94 -23.65
N LEU A 54 1.37 -10.01 -24.52
CA LEU A 54 1.81 -8.65 -24.13
C LEU A 54 0.71 -7.88 -23.40
N LYS A 55 -0.56 -8.01 -23.82
CA LYS A 55 -1.70 -7.40 -23.13
C LYS A 55 -1.90 -8.00 -21.73
N LYS A 56 -1.75 -9.32 -21.57
CA LYS A 56 -1.77 -9.96 -20.24
C LYS A 56 -0.64 -9.47 -19.36
N ILE A 57 0.58 -9.39 -19.89
CA ILE A 57 1.75 -8.86 -19.16
C ILE A 57 1.50 -7.41 -18.73
N ALA A 58 0.96 -6.57 -19.63
CA ALA A 58 0.60 -5.20 -19.31
C ALA A 58 -0.43 -5.16 -18.17
N TRP A 59 -1.48 -5.97 -18.25
CA TRP A 59 -2.49 -6.07 -17.22
C TRP A 59 -1.92 -6.54 -15.87
N TYR A 60 -1.12 -7.61 -15.87
CA TYR A 60 -0.46 -8.09 -14.65
C TYR A 60 0.47 -7.04 -14.02
N ARG A 61 1.17 -6.24 -14.85
CA ARG A 61 2.03 -5.15 -14.37
C ARG A 61 1.24 -3.97 -13.84
N THR A 62 0.14 -3.58 -14.50
CA THR A 62 -0.61 -2.36 -14.21
C THR A 62 -1.67 -2.59 -13.13
N GLU A 63 -2.46 -3.67 -13.26
CA GLU A 63 -3.59 -3.95 -12.37
C GLU A 63 -3.19 -4.81 -11.17
N ARG A 64 -2.25 -5.76 -11.35
CA ARG A 64 -1.82 -6.68 -10.30
C ARG A 64 -0.43 -6.34 -9.71
N GLY A 65 0.29 -5.39 -10.28
CA GLY A 65 1.61 -4.95 -9.80
C GLY A 65 2.69 -6.04 -9.79
N LEU A 66 2.47 -7.18 -10.47
CA LEU A 66 3.35 -8.34 -10.39
C LEU A 66 4.75 -8.03 -10.92
N ASN A 67 5.77 -8.60 -10.29
CA ASN A 67 7.13 -8.57 -10.79
C ASN A 67 7.32 -9.56 -11.97
N PRO A 68 8.41 -9.48 -12.75
CA PRO A 68 8.60 -10.34 -13.93
C PRO A 68 8.59 -11.85 -13.64
N ALA A 69 9.04 -12.28 -12.45
CA ALA A 69 9.02 -13.68 -12.06
C ALA A 69 7.58 -14.17 -11.83
N ALA A 70 6.80 -13.44 -11.03
CA ALA A 70 5.39 -13.74 -10.77
C ALA A 70 4.52 -13.69 -12.05
N ILE A 71 4.83 -12.76 -12.99
CA ILE A 71 4.15 -12.73 -14.30
C ILE A 71 4.44 -13.99 -15.11
N ARG A 72 5.68 -14.51 -15.05
CA ARG A 72 6.03 -15.73 -15.76
C ARG A 72 5.24 -16.92 -15.23
N GLU A 73 5.17 -17.08 -13.92
CA GLU A 73 4.37 -18.11 -13.26
C GLU A 73 2.88 -18.01 -13.63
N ALA A 74 2.31 -16.80 -13.56
CA ALA A 74 0.91 -16.56 -13.92
C ALA A 74 0.61 -16.82 -15.41
N LEU A 75 1.58 -16.65 -16.30
CA LEU A 75 1.44 -16.94 -17.73
C LEU A 75 1.59 -18.42 -18.07
N GLU A 76 2.22 -19.21 -17.20
CA GLU A 76 2.40 -20.67 -17.39
C GLU A 76 1.23 -21.49 -16.84
N GLY A 77 0.24 -20.83 -16.25
CA GLY A 77 -1.02 -21.45 -15.82
C GLY A 77 -1.02 -21.92 -14.36
N GLU A 78 0.01 -21.64 -13.60
CA GLU A 78 -0.04 -21.69 -12.15
C GLU A 78 -0.61 -20.35 -11.66
N GLU A 79 -1.89 -20.34 -11.26
CA GLU A 79 -2.43 -19.26 -10.44
C GLU A 79 -1.51 -19.13 -9.23
N PRO A 80 -0.95 -17.92 -8.93
CA PRO A 80 -0.13 -17.75 -7.75
C PRO A 80 -0.95 -18.21 -6.54
N SER A 81 -0.47 -19.19 -5.79
CA SER A 81 -1.17 -19.68 -4.62
C SER A 81 -1.40 -18.49 -3.67
N GLU A 82 -2.65 -18.29 -3.24
CA GLU A 82 -3.08 -17.22 -2.32
C GLU A 82 -2.49 -17.36 -0.91
N ASN A 83 -1.42 -18.11 -0.74
CA ASN A 83 -0.76 -18.35 0.52
C ASN A 83 0.67 -17.80 0.52
N SER A 84 0.80 -16.49 0.51
CA SER A 84 1.96 -15.83 1.09
C SER A 84 1.51 -14.52 1.72
N ASP A 85 1.89 -14.29 2.96
CA ASP A 85 1.66 -13.08 3.77
C ASP A 85 2.14 -11.76 3.14
N THR A 86 2.49 -11.77 1.85
CA THR A 86 2.92 -10.62 1.04
C THR A 86 1.81 -10.03 0.15
N ALA A 87 0.63 -10.64 0.07
CA ALA A 87 -0.46 -10.15 -0.80
C ALA A 87 -1.09 -8.85 -0.26
N ASP A 88 -1.12 -8.69 1.06
CA ASP A 88 -1.77 -7.54 1.71
C ASP A 88 -0.91 -6.25 1.63
N SER A 89 0.41 -6.36 1.68
CA SER A 89 1.31 -5.20 1.59
C SER A 89 1.34 -4.54 0.20
N SER A 90 1.02 -5.29 -0.87
CA SER A 90 1.01 -4.74 -2.24
C SER A 90 -0.25 -3.91 -2.55
N ASP A 91 -1.28 -4.01 -1.73
CA ASP A 91 -2.58 -3.38 -2.00
C ASP A 91 -2.61 -1.89 -1.65
N LEU A 92 -1.99 -1.49 -0.55
CA LEU A 92 -1.88 -0.08 -0.15
C LEU A 92 -1.15 0.77 -1.20
N GLY A 93 0.02 0.34 -1.65
CA GLY A 93 0.80 1.06 -2.67
C GLY A 93 0.06 1.16 -3.99
N ARG A 94 -0.68 0.13 -4.37
CA ARG A 94 -1.52 0.11 -5.56
C ARG A 94 -2.68 1.10 -5.43
N ARG A 95 -3.33 1.17 -4.28
CA ARG A 95 -4.41 2.13 -4.01
C ARG A 95 -3.92 3.57 -4.04
N LEU A 96 -2.81 3.87 -3.38
CA LEU A 96 -2.18 5.19 -3.43
C LEU A 96 -1.86 5.60 -4.87
N ARG A 97 -1.29 4.70 -5.66
CA ARG A 97 -1.01 4.93 -7.07
C ARG A 97 -2.29 5.18 -7.88
N SER A 98 -3.36 4.44 -7.62
CA SER A 98 -4.66 4.63 -8.27
C SER A 98 -5.25 6.00 -7.93
N LEU A 99 -5.22 6.40 -6.65
CA LEU A 99 -5.68 7.73 -6.19
C LEU A 99 -4.87 8.85 -6.86
N ARG A 100 -3.55 8.72 -6.93
CA ARG A 100 -2.69 9.70 -7.60
C ARG A 100 -3.04 9.84 -9.08
N HIS A 101 -3.20 8.73 -9.79
CA HIS A 101 -3.58 8.76 -11.21
C HIS A 101 -5.00 9.30 -11.41
N GLY A 102 -5.95 8.93 -10.55
CA GLY A 102 -7.32 9.46 -10.57
C GLY A 102 -7.37 10.97 -10.35
N ALA A 103 -6.45 11.51 -9.53
CA ALA A 103 -6.28 12.94 -9.31
C ALA A 103 -5.47 13.65 -10.44
N GLY A 104 -4.97 12.93 -11.44
CA GLY A 104 -4.15 13.47 -12.53
C GLY A 104 -2.79 14.02 -12.08
N LYS A 105 -2.25 13.55 -10.93
CA LYS A 105 -1.03 14.06 -10.31
C LYS A 105 0.19 13.21 -10.63
N THR A 106 1.36 13.85 -10.77
CA THR A 106 2.67 13.17 -10.86
C THR A 106 3.20 12.84 -9.46
N LEU A 107 4.19 11.94 -9.40
CA LEU A 107 4.90 11.65 -8.13
C LEU A 107 5.52 12.90 -7.51
N ASP A 108 6.17 13.74 -8.35
CA ASP A 108 6.82 14.97 -7.89
C ASP A 108 5.82 15.99 -7.33
N GLN A 109 4.62 16.10 -7.94
CA GLN A 109 3.58 16.99 -7.45
C GLN A 109 3.08 16.57 -6.08
N VAL A 110 2.68 15.30 -5.92
CA VAL A 110 2.17 14.82 -4.62
C VAL A 110 3.26 14.87 -3.56
N ALA A 111 4.46 14.41 -3.89
CA ALA A 111 5.58 14.43 -2.95
C ALA A 111 5.94 15.86 -2.49
N GLY A 112 5.91 16.82 -3.41
CA GLY A 112 6.12 18.24 -3.11
C GLY A 112 5.00 18.82 -2.24
N ASP A 113 3.74 18.48 -2.53
CA ASP A 113 2.57 18.97 -1.79
C ASP A 113 2.58 18.50 -0.32
N ILE A 114 3.04 17.27 -0.05
CA ILE A 114 3.11 16.70 1.32
C ILE A 114 4.51 16.76 1.97
N GLY A 115 5.49 17.33 1.27
CA GLY A 115 6.84 17.57 1.83
C GLY A 115 7.73 16.34 1.97
N ILE A 116 7.59 15.33 1.11
CA ILE A 116 8.46 14.15 1.07
C ILE A 116 9.25 14.05 -0.23
N ALA A 117 10.26 13.18 -0.28
CA ALA A 117 10.97 12.91 -1.53
C ALA A 117 10.11 12.09 -2.50
N ALA A 118 10.15 12.39 -3.80
CA ALA A 118 9.43 11.63 -4.82
C ALA A 118 9.85 10.15 -4.87
N SER A 119 11.11 9.86 -4.55
CA SER A 119 11.63 8.49 -4.41
C SER A 119 10.97 7.71 -3.27
N THR A 120 10.66 8.39 -2.16
CA THR A 120 9.94 7.80 -1.02
C THR A 120 8.53 7.43 -1.43
N LEU A 121 7.78 8.33 -2.07
CA LEU A 121 6.44 8.06 -2.57
C LEU A 121 6.45 6.93 -3.63
N SER A 122 7.42 6.94 -4.55
CA SER A 122 7.59 5.88 -5.55
C SER A 122 7.86 4.52 -4.91
N THR A 123 8.66 4.48 -3.85
CA THR A 123 8.94 3.25 -3.10
C THR A 123 7.68 2.76 -2.39
N LEU A 124 6.95 3.64 -1.73
CA LEU A 124 5.69 3.33 -1.07
C LEU A 124 4.65 2.77 -2.06
N GLU A 125 4.44 3.42 -3.20
CA GLU A 125 3.50 2.95 -4.24
C GLU A 125 3.90 1.58 -4.84
N ARG A 126 5.16 1.21 -4.76
CA ARG A 126 5.67 -0.06 -5.27
C ARG A 126 5.71 -1.18 -4.24
N THR A 127 6.02 -0.87 -2.99
CA THR A 127 6.33 -1.85 -1.94
C THR A 127 5.37 -1.81 -0.77
N SER A 128 4.54 -0.77 -0.67
CA SER A 128 3.68 -0.46 0.49
C SER A 128 4.46 -0.28 1.80
N GLN A 129 5.75 0.01 1.74
CA GLN A 129 6.66 0.07 2.89
C GLN A 129 7.55 1.31 2.86
N GLY A 130 8.21 1.59 4.00
CA GLY A 130 9.30 2.54 4.08
C GLY A 130 8.87 3.99 4.31
N VAL A 131 7.70 4.21 4.90
CA VAL A 131 7.25 5.54 5.31
C VAL A 131 6.91 5.60 6.79
N SER A 132 6.95 6.80 7.35
CA SER A 132 6.48 7.04 8.71
C SER A 132 4.95 6.98 8.79
N PHE A 133 4.43 6.70 9.99
CA PHE A 133 3.00 6.76 10.25
C PHE A 133 2.42 8.15 9.91
N LYS A 134 3.15 9.22 10.25
CA LYS A 134 2.80 10.58 9.85
C LYS A 134 2.65 10.73 8.33
N THR A 135 3.59 10.24 7.56
CA THR A 135 3.53 10.32 6.08
C THR A 135 2.31 9.60 5.53
N LEU A 136 1.96 8.45 6.09
CA LEU A 136 0.78 7.69 5.68
C LEU A 136 -0.51 8.47 5.99
N HIS A 137 -0.56 9.12 7.14
CA HIS A 137 -1.65 10.01 7.53
C HIS A 137 -1.77 11.22 6.59
N ASP A 138 -0.65 11.91 6.32
CA ASP A 138 -0.61 13.06 5.40
C ASP A 138 -1.12 12.69 3.99
N LEU A 139 -0.77 11.49 3.51
CA LEU A 139 -1.28 10.96 2.23
C LEU A 139 -2.78 10.69 2.26
N ALA A 140 -3.29 10.12 3.36
CA ALA A 140 -4.72 9.88 3.53
C ALA A 140 -5.50 11.20 3.51
N GLU A 141 -5.04 12.21 4.26
CA GLU A 141 -5.62 13.55 4.27
C GLU A 141 -5.55 14.20 2.88
N TYR A 142 -4.41 14.14 2.21
CA TYR A 142 -4.21 14.70 0.87
C TYR A 142 -5.21 14.15 -0.15
N TYR A 143 -5.53 12.85 -0.08
CA TYR A 143 -6.48 12.20 -0.97
C TYR A 143 -7.93 12.23 -0.44
N GLY A 144 -8.21 12.87 0.70
CA GLY A 144 -9.55 12.92 1.29
C GLY A 144 -10.09 11.54 1.67
N THR A 145 -9.22 10.66 2.15
CA THR A 145 -9.52 9.29 2.57
C THR A 145 -8.97 9.02 3.97
N THR A 146 -9.06 7.79 4.45
CA THR A 146 -8.51 7.37 5.73
C THR A 146 -7.40 6.33 5.53
N VAL A 147 -6.52 6.19 6.51
CA VAL A 147 -5.48 5.16 6.49
C VAL A 147 -6.10 3.77 6.44
N SER A 148 -7.21 3.53 7.17
CA SER A 148 -7.98 2.29 7.12
C SER A 148 -8.45 1.95 5.70
N ARG A 149 -9.03 2.92 4.98
CA ARG A 149 -9.46 2.73 3.59
C ARG A 149 -8.29 2.48 2.66
N LEU A 150 -7.18 3.18 2.86
CA LEU A 150 -5.96 2.91 2.10
C LEU A 150 -5.48 1.47 2.34
N SER A 151 -5.60 0.97 3.57
CA SER A 151 -5.20 -0.38 3.97
C SER A 151 -6.17 -1.49 3.54
N GLY A 152 -7.30 -1.16 2.91
CA GLY A 152 -8.19 -2.16 2.32
C GLY A 152 -9.40 -2.53 3.13
N GLU A 153 -9.77 -1.76 4.12
CA GLU A 153 -10.99 -2.02 4.87
C GLU A 153 -12.23 -1.73 4.02
N GLU A 154 -12.81 -2.76 3.40
CA GLU A 154 -14.20 -2.76 2.96
C GLU A 154 -15.08 -3.17 4.14
N ARG A 155 -16.10 -2.36 4.44
CA ARG A 155 -16.89 -2.51 5.68
C ARG A 155 -18.29 -2.97 5.34
N ASP A 156 -18.68 -4.13 5.87
CA ASP A 156 -20.05 -4.61 5.88
C ASP A 156 -20.79 -4.14 7.14
N ASP A 157 -22.12 -3.91 7.03
CA ASP A 157 -22.97 -3.38 8.12
C ASP A 157 -23.34 -4.42 9.21
N VAL A 158 -22.57 -5.47 9.41
CA VAL A 158 -22.89 -6.56 10.35
C VAL A 158 -22.07 -6.42 11.63
N PRO A 159 -22.66 -6.55 12.83
CA PRO A 159 -21.90 -6.63 14.06
C PRO A 159 -20.94 -7.80 14.04
N VAL A 160 -19.64 -7.53 14.19
CA VAL A 160 -18.60 -8.55 14.12
C VAL A 160 -17.94 -8.72 15.48
N VAL A 161 -17.79 -9.96 15.91
CA VAL A 161 -16.97 -10.31 17.07
C VAL A 161 -15.58 -10.68 16.61
N VAL A 162 -14.63 -9.80 16.82
CA VAL A 162 -13.22 -10.09 16.59
C VAL A 162 -12.64 -10.79 17.82
N ARG A 163 -12.24 -12.05 17.68
CA ARG A 163 -11.69 -12.85 18.78
C ARG A 163 -10.20 -12.60 18.96
N ALA A 164 -9.71 -12.81 20.18
CA ALA A 164 -8.28 -12.72 20.47
C ALA A 164 -7.46 -13.63 19.53
N GLY A 165 -6.44 -13.08 18.90
CA GLY A 165 -5.58 -13.78 17.93
C GLY A 165 -6.14 -13.87 16.51
N ALA A 166 -7.39 -13.47 16.27
CA ALA A 166 -8.02 -13.44 14.95
C ALA A 166 -8.12 -12.01 14.40
N TRP A 167 -7.24 -11.14 14.82
CA TRP A 167 -7.21 -9.75 14.36
C TRP A 167 -6.71 -9.68 12.93
N ARG A 168 -7.40 -8.94 12.07
CA ARG A 168 -6.82 -8.47 10.82
C ARG A 168 -5.74 -7.45 11.16
N THR A 169 -4.62 -7.52 10.47
CA THR A 169 -3.49 -6.58 10.67
C THR A 169 -3.34 -5.74 9.42
N TRP A 170 -3.12 -4.45 9.60
CA TRP A 170 -2.75 -3.60 8.47
C TRP A 170 -1.42 -4.05 7.86
N PRO A 171 -1.22 -3.81 6.55
CA PRO A 171 0.08 -4.01 5.96
C PRO A 171 1.16 -3.26 6.74
N GLU A 172 2.27 -3.89 7.03
CA GLU A 172 3.38 -3.23 7.72
C GLU A 172 4.02 -2.17 6.82
N THR A 173 3.62 -0.92 7.01
CA THR A 173 4.09 0.23 6.22
C THR A 173 5.15 1.03 6.97
N THR A 174 5.01 1.13 8.27
CA THR A 174 5.93 1.82 9.20
C THR A 174 6.70 0.79 9.98
N PRO A 175 8.05 0.80 9.93
CA PRO A 175 8.86 -0.18 10.65
C PRO A 175 8.55 -0.21 12.15
N GLY A 176 8.33 -1.40 12.67
CA GLY A 176 8.07 -1.61 14.09
C GLY A 176 6.67 -1.18 14.58
N VAL A 177 5.75 -0.87 13.68
CA VAL A 177 4.35 -0.53 14.00
C VAL A 177 3.43 -1.57 13.39
N SER A 178 2.76 -2.35 14.24
CA SER A 178 1.70 -3.28 13.85
C SER A 178 0.36 -2.78 14.37
N VAL A 179 -0.60 -2.63 13.46
CA VAL A 179 -1.96 -2.16 13.76
C VAL A 179 -2.94 -3.29 13.51
N GLN A 180 -3.65 -3.70 14.55
CA GLN A 180 -4.61 -4.79 14.53
C GLN A 180 -6.02 -4.25 14.77
N LEU A 181 -6.97 -4.66 13.94
CA LEU A 181 -8.35 -4.20 14.01
C LEU A 181 -9.09 -4.91 15.15
N LEU A 182 -9.68 -4.14 16.06
CA LEU A 182 -10.52 -4.64 17.14
C LEU A 182 -12.01 -4.58 16.78
N ALA A 183 -12.40 -3.79 15.78
CA ALA A 183 -13.74 -3.72 15.26
C ALA A 183 -13.70 -3.68 13.74
N GLU A 184 -14.67 -4.33 13.11
CA GLU A 184 -14.87 -4.33 11.66
C GLU A 184 -16.29 -3.85 11.36
N GLY A 185 -16.49 -3.26 10.17
CA GLY A 185 -17.78 -2.77 9.72
C GLY A 185 -17.85 -1.24 9.62
N ARG A 186 -19.05 -0.72 9.31
CA ARG A 186 -19.32 0.73 9.29
C ARG A 186 -19.43 1.24 10.72
N THR A 187 -18.34 1.74 11.26
CA THR A 187 -18.28 2.28 12.61
C THR A 187 -18.14 3.80 12.58
N MET A 188 -18.60 4.47 13.64
CA MET A 188 -18.35 5.89 13.86
C MET A 188 -17.00 6.13 14.55
N MET A 189 -16.31 5.07 14.92
CA MET A 189 -14.99 5.09 15.53
C MET A 189 -14.13 3.98 14.96
N ASP A 190 -12.85 4.22 14.81
CA ASP A 190 -11.85 3.20 14.54
C ASP A 190 -11.33 2.65 15.87
N CYS A 191 -11.31 1.33 16.02
CA CYS A 191 -10.85 0.64 17.21
C CYS A 191 -9.68 -0.25 16.86
N HIS A 192 -8.51 0.13 17.30
CA HIS A 192 -7.27 -0.56 16.96
C HIS A 192 -6.49 -1.03 18.18
N ARG A 193 -5.76 -2.12 18.01
CA ARG A 193 -4.70 -2.54 18.91
C ARG A 193 -3.37 -2.29 18.25
N PHE A 194 -2.59 -1.38 18.79
CA PHE A 194 -1.24 -1.10 18.33
C PHE A 194 -0.25 -1.99 19.08
N VAL A 195 0.69 -2.55 18.36
CA VAL A 195 1.88 -3.22 18.88
C VAL A 195 3.08 -2.46 18.34
N LEU A 196 3.82 -1.82 19.22
CA LEU A 196 4.92 -0.93 18.91
C LEU A 196 6.24 -1.58 19.35
N ALA A 197 7.12 -1.85 18.41
CA ALA A 197 8.47 -2.31 18.72
C ALA A 197 9.27 -1.28 19.52
N PRO A 198 10.37 -1.65 20.19
CA PRO A 198 11.23 -0.70 20.89
C PRO A 198 11.64 0.46 20.00
N GLY A 199 11.44 1.69 20.46
CA GLY A 199 11.80 2.89 19.74
C GLY A 199 10.88 3.30 18.59
N ALA A 200 9.85 2.51 18.25
CA ALA A 200 8.86 2.89 17.24
C ALA A 200 8.21 4.24 17.59
N ALA A 201 8.00 5.09 16.59
CA ALA A 201 7.49 6.44 16.75
C ALA A 201 6.66 6.87 15.53
N SER A 202 5.86 7.94 15.69
CA SER A 202 5.15 8.57 14.59
C SER A 202 6.06 9.27 13.58
N GLU A 203 7.31 9.53 13.96
CA GLU A 203 8.31 10.26 13.15
C GLU A 203 7.83 11.65 12.73
N GLY A 204 7.09 12.32 13.58
CA GLY A 204 6.57 13.67 13.41
C GLY A 204 5.23 13.86 14.09
N ALA A 205 4.85 15.11 14.32
CA ALA A 205 3.56 15.47 14.83
C ALA A 205 2.56 15.63 13.68
N TYR A 206 1.34 15.16 13.89
CA TYR A 206 0.21 15.29 12.97
C TYR A 206 -1.05 15.67 13.76
N ARG A 207 -2.12 16.01 13.06
CA ARG A 207 -3.43 16.33 13.64
C ARG A 207 -4.52 16.01 12.65
N HIS A 208 -5.72 15.75 13.13
CA HIS A 208 -6.93 15.55 12.31
C HIS A 208 -8.18 15.98 13.06
N GLU A 209 -9.33 15.92 12.41
CA GLU A 209 -10.60 16.19 13.06
C GLU A 209 -10.97 15.05 14.01
N GLY A 210 -11.64 15.39 15.11
CA GLY A 210 -12.24 14.42 16.01
C GLY A 210 -11.55 14.28 17.35
N GLU A 211 -11.65 13.09 17.91
CA GLU A 211 -11.24 12.78 19.28
C GLU A 211 -10.51 11.43 19.31
N GLU A 212 -9.57 11.31 20.22
CA GLU A 212 -8.78 10.09 20.42
C GLU A 212 -8.82 9.63 21.87
N PHE A 213 -8.90 8.32 22.03
CA PHE A 213 -8.72 7.65 23.30
C PHE A 213 -7.66 6.57 23.19
N MET A 214 -6.71 6.59 24.10
CA MET A 214 -5.66 5.59 24.22
C MET A 214 -5.71 4.90 25.56
N HIS A 215 -5.45 3.58 25.60
CA HIS A 215 -5.30 2.82 26.84
C HIS A 215 -4.13 1.85 26.70
N VAL A 216 -3.10 2.02 27.53
CA VAL A 216 -1.89 1.19 27.50
C VAL A 216 -2.15 -0.12 28.23
N LEU A 217 -1.99 -1.24 27.51
CA LEU A 217 -2.11 -2.59 28.06
C LEU A 217 -0.79 -3.09 28.65
N SER A 218 0.33 -2.81 27.97
CA SER A 218 1.67 -3.18 28.41
C SER A 218 2.72 -2.26 27.79
N GLY A 219 3.90 -2.19 28.38
CA GLY A 219 4.99 -1.34 27.89
C GLY A 219 4.90 0.10 28.38
N ARG A 220 5.38 1.06 27.59
CA ARG A 220 5.44 2.48 27.97
C ARG A 220 5.37 3.37 26.73
N LEU A 221 4.35 4.21 26.67
CA LEU A 221 4.13 5.15 25.57
C LEU A 221 4.41 6.58 26.04
N GLU A 222 5.26 7.29 25.32
CA GLU A 222 5.32 8.75 25.38
C GLU A 222 4.38 9.33 24.33
N LEU A 223 3.49 10.22 24.74
CA LEU A 223 2.69 11.06 23.84
C LEU A 223 3.02 12.53 24.11
N VAL A 224 3.17 13.31 23.05
CA VAL A 224 3.41 14.75 23.12
C VAL A 224 2.30 15.48 22.39
N LEU A 225 1.64 16.42 23.08
CA LEU A 225 0.64 17.30 22.51
C LEU A 225 1.23 18.72 22.37
N ASP A 226 0.99 19.34 21.21
CA ASP A 226 1.37 20.72 20.87
C ASP A 226 2.86 21.06 21.14
N SER A 227 3.72 20.05 21.12
CA SER A 227 5.17 20.13 21.34
C SER A 227 5.62 20.52 22.76
N ASP A 228 4.70 20.74 23.69
CA ASP A 228 5.00 21.21 25.06
C ASP A 228 4.40 20.36 26.18
N GLN A 229 3.37 19.57 25.91
CA GLN A 229 2.73 18.68 26.87
C GLN A 229 3.17 17.25 26.68
N PHE A 230 3.97 16.74 27.59
CA PHE A 230 4.54 15.39 27.56
C PHE A 230 3.77 14.48 28.51
N PHE A 231 3.25 13.38 27.99
CA PHE A 231 2.55 12.34 28.74
C PHE A 231 3.34 11.04 28.66
N ASP A 232 3.66 10.48 29.79
CA ASP A 232 4.35 9.21 29.93
C ASP A 232 3.34 8.18 30.48
N LEU A 233 2.88 7.30 29.60
CA LEU A 233 1.78 6.39 29.86
C LEU A 233 2.30 4.97 30.08
N GLY A 234 2.18 4.48 31.30
CA GLY A 234 2.44 3.07 31.64
C GLY A 234 1.18 2.19 31.57
N PRO A 235 1.32 0.88 31.87
CA PRO A 235 0.21 -0.06 31.83
C PRO A 235 -0.97 0.39 32.71
N GLY A 236 -2.19 0.31 32.17
CA GLY A 236 -3.43 0.77 32.81
C GLY A 236 -3.69 2.28 32.69
N ALA A 237 -2.72 3.08 32.21
CA ALA A 237 -2.96 4.49 31.95
C ALA A 237 -3.82 4.69 30.72
N SER A 238 -4.68 5.72 30.77
CA SER A 238 -5.51 6.15 29.63
C SER A 238 -5.30 7.63 29.40
N LEU A 239 -5.40 8.03 28.14
CA LEU A 239 -5.39 9.43 27.70
C LEU A 239 -6.52 9.65 26.71
N TYR A 240 -7.21 10.77 26.84
CA TYR A 240 -8.19 11.27 25.90
C TYR A 240 -7.82 12.70 25.52
N PHE A 241 -7.95 13.04 24.23
CA PHE A 241 -7.67 14.39 23.74
C PHE A 241 -8.41 14.65 22.41
N GLU A 242 -8.59 15.93 22.09
CA GLU A 242 -9.06 16.36 20.77
C GLU A 242 -7.95 16.22 19.72
N SER A 243 -8.23 15.47 18.66
CA SER A 243 -7.26 15.15 17.60
C SER A 243 -6.81 16.35 16.78
N ARG A 244 -7.48 17.51 16.91
CA ARG A 244 -7.04 18.79 16.30
C ARG A 244 -5.75 19.32 16.89
N ARG A 245 -5.34 18.83 18.05
CA ARG A 245 -4.05 19.15 18.67
C ARG A 245 -2.96 18.41 17.93
N TYR A 246 -1.83 19.09 17.69
CA TYR A 246 -0.67 18.41 17.13
C TYR A 246 -0.18 17.35 18.14
N HIS A 247 -0.12 16.12 17.70
CA HIS A 247 0.30 15.01 18.54
C HIS A 247 1.35 14.12 17.87
N SER A 248 2.26 13.62 18.67
CA SER A 248 3.28 12.64 18.28
C SER A 248 3.47 11.65 19.42
N TRP A 249 3.94 10.46 19.08
CA TRP A 249 4.10 9.38 20.04
C TRP A 249 5.38 8.59 19.78
N ARG A 250 5.86 7.94 20.85
CA ARG A 250 7.03 7.06 20.80
C ARG A 250 6.91 5.95 21.85
N ASN A 251 7.30 4.72 21.46
CA ASN A 251 7.55 3.67 22.43
C ASN A 251 8.85 3.95 23.19
N ARG A 252 8.76 4.17 24.50
CA ARG A 252 9.88 4.41 25.42
C ARG A 252 10.29 3.17 26.19
N HIS A 253 9.62 2.05 25.96
CA HIS A 253 9.93 0.78 26.59
C HIS A 253 11.03 0.04 25.81
N ASP A 254 11.89 -0.72 26.52
CA ASP A 254 12.93 -1.55 25.90
C ASP A 254 12.37 -2.79 25.20
N GLY A 255 11.11 -3.11 25.44
CA GLY A 255 10.31 -4.14 24.78
C GLY A 255 9.15 -3.55 23.98
N GLU A 256 8.22 -4.42 23.58
CA GLU A 256 7.00 -3.98 22.90
C GLU A 256 6.09 -3.16 23.83
N THR A 257 5.46 -2.14 23.27
CA THR A 257 4.35 -1.43 23.89
C THR A 257 3.06 -1.80 23.18
N ILE A 258 2.05 -2.20 23.94
CA ILE A 258 0.75 -2.60 23.43
C ILE A 258 -0.31 -1.68 24.01
N LEU A 259 -1.13 -1.10 23.13
CA LEU A 259 -2.21 -0.22 23.53
C LEU A 259 -3.46 -0.41 22.67
N ILE A 260 -4.61 -0.07 23.25
CA ILE A 260 -5.86 0.18 22.50
C ILE A 260 -5.86 1.64 22.10
N TRP A 261 -6.17 1.91 20.85
CA TRP A 261 -6.29 3.24 20.30
C TRP A 261 -7.61 3.37 19.55
N ILE A 262 -8.42 4.30 19.99
CA ILE A 262 -9.74 4.57 19.43
C ILE A 262 -9.76 6.01 18.96
N ASN A 263 -10.24 6.25 17.76
CA ASN A 263 -10.46 7.59 17.23
C ASN A 263 -11.81 7.72 16.55
N THR A 264 -12.37 8.91 16.59
CA THR A 264 -13.65 9.27 15.98
C THR A 264 -13.60 10.69 15.44
N PRO A 265 -14.14 11.00 14.22
CA PRO A 265 -14.58 10.01 13.24
C PRO A 265 -13.44 9.12 12.77
N PRO A 266 -13.69 8.03 12.06
CA PRO A 266 -12.64 7.22 11.45
C PRO A 266 -11.71 8.08 10.60
N THR A 267 -10.45 8.11 10.98
CA THR A 267 -9.41 8.95 10.34
C THR A 267 -8.15 8.16 10.01
N PHE A 268 -7.98 7.02 10.64
CA PHE A 268 -6.94 6.08 10.31
C PHE A 268 -7.32 5.14 9.19
#